data_1f1c5a736f8ead7da429023eaa8961f6
#
_entry.id   1f1c5a736f8ead7da429023eaa8961f6
#
_cell.length_a   1.000
_cell.length_b   1.000
_cell.length_c   1.000
_cell.angle_alpha   90.00
_cell.angle_beta   90.00
_cell.angle_gamma   90.00
#
_symmetry.space_group_name_H-M   'P 1'
#
loop_
_entity.id
_entity.type
_entity.pdbx_description
1 polymer ?
#
loop_
_entity_poly.entity_id
_entity_poly.type
_entity_poly.pdbx_seq_one_letter_code
_entity_poly.pdbx_strand_id
1 'polypeptide(L)' 'MAWIAIDNDGQEVLFASCPRFNEEEGAWIAEDGKVVEVRGVFEMLNLEYNGKPIEI' A
#
# COMPACT_ATOMS: atom_id res chain seq x y z
N MET A 1 4.12 -1.23 -13.50
CA MET A 1 2.85 -1.21 -12.78
C MET A 1 3.12 -1.01 -11.30
N ALA A 2 2.22 -0.35 -10.61
CA ALA A 2 2.41 -0.05 -9.21
C ALA A 2 1.31 -0.69 -8.37
N TRP A 3 1.52 -0.71 -7.07
CA TRP A 3 0.59 -1.27 -6.11
C TRP A 3 0.34 -0.24 -5.01
N ILE A 4 -0.86 -0.23 -4.46
CA ILE A 4 -1.21 0.64 -3.34
C ILE A 4 -1.87 -0.16 -2.24
N ALA A 5 -1.56 0.18 -1.00
CA ALA A 5 -2.14 -0.46 0.18
C ALA A 5 -2.25 0.55 1.32
N ILE A 6 -2.97 0.17 2.36
CA ILE A 6 -3.11 1.01 3.55
C ILE A 6 -2.55 0.24 4.75
N ASP A 7 -1.65 0.87 5.50
CA ASP A 7 -1.09 0.32 6.73
C ASP A 7 -2.09 0.42 7.89
N ASN A 8 -1.79 -0.26 8.99
CA ASN A 8 -2.67 -0.29 10.16
C ASN A 8 -2.98 1.09 10.73
N ASP A 9 -2.09 2.06 10.52
CA ASP A 9 -2.28 3.42 11.00
C ASP A 9 -3.09 4.30 10.04
N GLY A 10 -3.56 3.73 8.94
CA GLY A 10 -4.31 4.47 7.92
C GLY A 10 -3.44 5.12 6.85
N GLN A 11 -2.13 4.95 6.90
CA GLN A 11 -1.22 5.54 5.92
C GLN A 11 -1.32 4.79 4.59
N GLU A 12 -1.58 5.54 3.50
CA GLU A 12 -1.57 4.99 2.15
C GLU A 12 -0.13 4.91 1.67
N VAL A 13 0.23 3.77 1.06
CA VAL A 13 1.60 3.53 0.63
C VAL A 13 1.63 2.96 -0.78
N LEU A 14 2.48 3.52 -1.63
CA LEU A 14 2.71 3.04 -3.00
C LEU A 14 3.94 2.17 -3.07
N PHE A 15 3.86 1.11 -3.86
CA PHE A 15 4.94 0.14 -4.06
C PHE A 15 5.17 -0.09 -5.54
N ALA A 16 6.43 -0.31 -5.92
CA ALA A 16 6.78 -0.68 -7.30
C ALA A 16 6.48 -2.15 -7.58
N SER A 17 6.52 -2.99 -6.54
CA SER A 17 6.19 -4.42 -6.64
C SER A 17 5.14 -4.79 -5.60
N CYS A 18 4.49 -5.93 -5.77
CA CYS A 18 3.43 -6.36 -4.87
C CYS A 18 3.98 -6.55 -3.45
N PRO A 19 3.47 -5.82 -2.46
CA PRO A 19 3.96 -5.94 -1.09
C PRO A 19 3.38 -7.15 -0.39
N ARG A 20 4.01 -7.54 0.73
CA ARG A 20 3.51 -8.56 1.64
C ARG A 20 3.30 -7.94 3.01
N PHE A 21 2.28 -8.41 3.71
CA PHE A 21 1.99 -7.91 5.05
C PHE A 21 2.92 -8.53 6.07
N ASN A 22 3.56 -7.68 6.89
CA ASN A 22 4.40 -8.12 7.99
C ASN A 22 3.61 -7.93 9.29
N GLU A 23 3.22 -9.04 9.94
CA GLU A 23 2.40 -9.00 11.14
C GLU A 23 3.13 -8.37 12.33
N GLU A 24 4.44 -8.55 12.42
CA GLU A 24 5.21 -7.97 13.53
C GLU A 24 5.22 -6.45 13.49
N GLU A 25 5.32 -5.88 12.29
CA GLU A 25 5.36 -4.43 12.13
C GLU A 25 3.99 -3.83 11.88
N GLY A 26 3.00 -4.67 11.54
CA GLY A 26 1.67 -4.18 11.19
C GLY A 26 1.67 -3.36 9.91
N ALA A 27 2.57 -3.67 8.97
CA ALA A 27 2.77 -2.87 7.78
C ALA A 27 3.00 -3.73 6.54
N TRP A 28 2.72 -3.16 5.38
CA TRP A 28 3.03 -3.78 4.10
C TRP A 28 4.49 -3.52 3.75
N ILE A 29 5.19 -4.56 3.31
CA ILE A 29 6.62 -4.49 3.01
C ILE A 29 6.87 -5.05 1.62
N ALA A 30 7.66 -4.33 0.81
CA ALA A 30 8.11 -4.79 -0.49
C ALA A 30 9.58 -5.22 -0.40
N GLU A 31 9.92 -6.32 -1.04
CA GLU A 31 11.28 -6.86 -1.01
C GLU A 31 12.33 -5.91 -1.58
N ASP A 32 11.94 -5.13 -2.60
CA ASP A 32 12.85 -4.17 -3.23
C ASP A 32 13.05 -2.90 -2.41
N GLY A 33 12.30 -2.73 -1.31
CA GLY A 33 12.39 -1.56 -0.47
C GLY A 33 11.90 -0.27 -1.10
N LYS A 34 11.29 -0.34 -2.29
CA LYS A 34 10.82 0.85 -2.99
C LYS A 34 9.39 1.17 -2.57
N VAL A 35 9.26 2.09 -1.64
CA VAL A 35 7.97 2.48 -1.09
C VAL A 35 7.88 4.01 -1.02
N VAL A 36 6.67 4.54 -1.18
CA VAL A 36 6.40 5.97 -1.07
C VAL A 36 5.10 6.16 -0.29
N GLU A 37 5.17 6.93 0.78
CA GLU A 37 3.97 7.31 1.53
C GLU A 37 3.22 8.39 0.77
N VAL A 38 1.90 8.21 0.64
CA VAL A 38 1.06 9.14 -0.10
C VAL A 38 -0.20 9.47 0.69
N ARG A 39 -0.95 10.47 0.23
CA ARG A 39 -2.20 10.87 0.86
C ARG A 39 -3.29 11.10 -0.19
N GLY A 40 -4.50 10.64 0.14
CA GLY A 40 -5.67 10.93 -0.67
C GLY A 40 -5.69 10.26 -2.03
N VAL A 41 -4.82 9.28 -2.25
CA VAL A 41 -4.76 8.59 -3.54
C VAL A 41 -5.96 7.67 -3.73
N PHE A 42 -6.39 6.99 -2.67
CA PHE A 42 -7.59 6.15 -2.75
C PHE A 42 -8.82 6.98 -3.14
N GLU A 43 -8.96 8.14 -2.52
CA GLU A 43 -10.08 9.04 -2.85
C GLU A 43 -9.96 9.57 -4.27
N MET A 44 -8.76 10.03 -4.65
CA MET A 44 -8.53 10.58 -5.97
C MET A 44 -8.80 9.58 -7.08
N LEU A 45 -8.42 8.33 -6.88
CA LEU A 45 -8.61 7.27 -7.87
C LEU A 45 -9.92 6.51 -7.67
N ASN A 46 -10.72 6.91 -6.70
CA ASN A 46 -12.01 6.28 -6.38
C ASN A 46 -11.85 4.78 -6.10
N LEU A 47 -10.85 4.43 -5.29
CA LEU A 47 -10.57 3.04 -4.94
C LEU A 47 -11.20 2.67 -3.60
N GLU A 48 -11.65 1.42 -3.49
CA GLU A 48 -12.12 0.86 -2.22
C GLU A 48 -11.09 -0.16 -1.73
N TYR A 49 -10.60 0.05 -0.51
CA TYR A 49 -9.63 -0.87 0.08
C TYR A 49 -10.33 -2.03 0.76
N ASN A 50 -9.91 -3.25 0.42
CA ASN A 50 -10.50 -4.47 0.99
C ASN A 50 -9.51 -5.28 1.83
N GLY A 51 -8.43 -4.65 2.27
CA GLY A 51 -7.40 -5.31 3.07
C GLY A 51 -6.30 -5.97 2.27
N LYS A 52 -6.31 -5.82 0.96
CA LYS A 52 -5.29 -6.38 0.08
C LYS A 52 -4.72 -5.30 -0.83
N PRO A 53 -3.43 -5.38 -1.20
CA PRO A 53 -2.85 -4.42 -2.14
C PRO A 53 -3.62 -4.43 -3.46
N ILE A 54 -3.77 -3.24 -4.03
CA ILE A 54 -4.46 -3.04 -5.30
C ILE A 54 -3.43 -2.64 -6.35
N GLU A 55 -3.43 -3.33 -7.47
CA GLU A 55 -2.57 -2.97 -8.59
C GLU A 55 -3.17 -1.82 -9.38
N ILE A 56 -2.36 -0.82 -9.63
CA ILE A 56 -2.83 0.39 -10.34
C ILE A 56 -1.96 0.73 -11.51
#